data_2f09f3c08bed705c6775ecd2ae45ea19
#
_entry.id   2f09f3c08bed705c6775ecd2ae45ea19
#
_cell.length_a   1.000
_cell.length_b   1.000
_cell.length_c   1.000
_cell.angle_alpha   90.00
_cell.angle_beta   90.00
_cell.angle_gamma   90.00
#
_symmetry.space_group_name_H-M   'P 1'
#
loop_
_entity.id
_entity.type
_entity.pdbx_description
1 polymer ?
#
loop_
_entity_poly.entity_id
_entity_poly.type
_entity_poly.pdbx_seq_one_letter_code
_entity_poly.pdbx_strand_id
1 'polypeptide(L)'
;MSSHSVNAAKFVANDERMHWHDQALWFVREKRDRASKSIPEWENLREFANQIKTHTMANLDTYLLEFEKNATKKGIKVHFAFDALEHNQIVAQILKEKGVTKLVKSKSMLTEECHLNPYLENLGIEVIDTDLGERIVQLRNEPPSHIVLPAIHLKKSDVSDTFHEHLGTEEGNYDPTYLTRAARAALREDFLTAQAGLTGVNFAIAQT
;
A
#
# COMPACT_ATOMS: atom_id res chain seq x y z
N MET A 1 -8.11 -13.25 16.60
CA MET A 1 -7.74 -11.82 16.49
C MET A 1 -8.27 -11.07 17.71
N SER A 2 -7.44 -10.27 18.37
CA SER A 2 -7.94 -9.39 19.45
C SER A 2 -8.83 -8.31 18.85
N SER A 3 -9.91 -7.92 19.53
CA SER A 3 -10.78 -6.86 19.05
C SER A 3 -10.01 -5.52 18.99
N HIS A 4 -10.37 -4.64 18.07
CA HIS A 4 -9.78 -3.30 17.94
C HIS A 4 -9.76 -2.54 19.28
N SER A 5 -10.83 -2.63 20.05
CA SER A 5 -10.93 -1.99 21.39
C SER A 5 -9.86 -2.47 22.37
N VAL A 6 -9.52 -3.76 22.36
CA VAL A 6 -8.49 -4.33 23.24
C VAL A 6 -7.10 -3.84 22.84
N ASN A 7 -6.81 -3.79 21.54
CA ASN A 7 -5.54 -3.28 21.04
C ASN A 7 -5.39 -1.77 21.28
N ALA A 8 -6.45 -1.00 21.06
CA ALA A 8 -6.48 0.43 21.36
C ALA A 8 -6.25 0.70 22.86
N ALA A 9 -6.91 -0.04 23.75
CA ALA A 9 -6.71 0.09 25.19
C ALA A 9 -5.27 -0.20 25.61
N LYS A 10 -4.63 -1.23 25.04
CA LYS A 10 -3.21 -1.54 25.31
C LYS A 10 -2.28 -0.44 24.81
N PHE A 11 -2.56 0.13 23.64
CA PHE A 11 -1.76 1.22 23.09
C PHE A 11 -1.85 2.48 23.95
N VAL A 12 -3.07 2.89 24.33
CA VAL A 12 -3.33 4.08 25.15
C VAL A 12 -2.76 3.93 26.58
N ALA A 13 -2.68 2.71 27.10
CA ALA A 13 -2.06 2.44 28.41
C ALA A 13 -0.53 2.60 28.44
N ASN A 14 0.12 2.72 27.28
CA ASN A 14 1.56 2.98 27.18
C ASN A 14 1.80 4.47 26.87
N ASP A 15 1.90 5.29 27.90
CA ASP A 15 2.04 6.75 27.81
C ASP A 15 3.25 7.18 26.96
N GLU A 16 4.40 6.51 27.12
CA GLU A 16 5.61 6.84 26.33
C GLU A 16 5.37 6.63 24.85
N ARG A 17 4.77 5.49 24.48
CA ARG A 17 4.51 5.15 23.09
C ARG A 17 3.42 6.05 22.48
N MET A 18 2.38 6.32 23.22
CA MET A 18 1.30 7.21 22.83
C MET A 18 1.85 8.62 22.56
N HIS A 19 2.64 9.18 23.47
CA HIS A 19 3.24 10.51 23.32
C HIS A 19 4.20 10.57 22.11
N TRP A 20 5.06 9.57 21.93
CA TRP A 20 5.94 9.48 20.77
C TRP A 20 5.14 9.43 19.46
N HIS A 21 4.08 8.63 19.41
CA HIS A 21 3.24 8.50 18.22
C HIS A 21 2.52 9.81 17.86
N ASP A 22 2.00 10.52 18.86
CA ASP A 22 1.42 11.86 18.69
C ASP A 22 2.45 12.83 18.08
N GLN A 23 3.65 12.88 18.63
CA GLN A 23 4.73 13.71 18.08
C GLN A 23 5.09 13.33 16.63
N ALA A 24 5.14 12.04 16.30
CA ALA A 24 5.42 11.58 14.96
C ALA A 24 4.35 12.04 13.95
N LEU A 25 3.07 11.96 14.32
CA LEU A 25 1.96 12.45 13.50
C LEU A 25 2.01 13.98 13.30
N TRP A 26 2.28 14.75 14.36
CA TRP A 26 2.43 16.21 14.25
C TRP A 26 3.61 16.61 13.37
N PHE A 27 4.74 15.91 13.48
CA PHE A 27 5.90 16.16 12.62
C PHE A 27 5.59 15.96 11.13
N VAL A 28 4.86 14.91 10.78
CA VAL A 28 4.43 14.67 9.39
C VAL A 28 3.46 15.76 8.91
N ARG A 29 2.52 16.15 9.79
CA ARG A 29 1.56 17.24 9.50
C ARG A 29 2.26 18.56 9.24
N GLU A 30 3.22 18.94 10.08
CA GLU A 30 3.99 20.16 9.89
C GLU A 30 4.77 20.17 8.56
N LYS A 31 5.35 19.03 8.16
CA LYS A 31 6.01 18.90 6.86
C LYS A 31 5.04 19.13 5.71
N ARG A 32 3.85 18.54 5.77
CA ARG A 32 2.80 18.73 4.78
C ARG A 32 2.38 20.19 4.70
N ASP A 33 2.11 20.83 5.85
CA ASP A 33 1.65 22.21 5.91
C ASP A 33 2.72 23.19 5.41
N ARG A 34 3.99 22.90 5.69
CA ARG A 34 5.13 23.66 5.15
C ARG A 34 5.22 23.54 3.64
N ALA A 35 5.09 22.33 3.11
CA ALA A 35 5.13 22.07 1.68
C ALA A 35 3.97 22.79 0.96
N SER A 36 2.75 22.72 1.48
CA SER A 36 1.60 23.42 0.88
C SER A 36 1.76 24.93 0.90
N LYS A 37 2.25 25.49 2.02
CA LYS A 37 2.50 26.94 2.15
C LYS A 37 3.65 27.46 1.28
N SER A 38 4.53 26.58 0.80
CA SER A 38 5.63 26.96 -0.10
C SER A 38 5.19 27.17 -1.56
N ILE A 39 3.95 26.82 -1.89
CA ILE A 39 3.37 26.98 -3.23
C ILE A 39 2.36 28.12 -3.17
N PRO A 40 2.65 29.30 -3.78
CA PRO A 40 1.76 30.47 -3.70
C PRO A 40 0.35 30.21 -4.21
N GLU A 41 0.23 29.38 -5.27
CA GLU A 41 -1.04 29.07 -5.94
C GLU A 41 -1.76 27.85 -5.33
N TRP A 42 -1.36 27.37 -4.16
CA TRP A 42 -1.85 26.11 -3.57
C TRP A 42 -3.38 26.00 -3.54
N GLU A 43 -4.09 27.03 -3.09
CA GLU A 43 -5.54 27.01 -3.01
C GLU A 43 -6.21 27.03 -4.39
N ASN A 44 -5.64 27.76 -5.36
CA ASN A 44 -6.12 27.71 -6.75
C ASN A 44 -5.93 26.34 -7.38
N LEU A 45 -4.79 25.69 -7.12
CA LEU A 45 -4.51 24.32 -7.59
C LEU A 45 -5.46 23.30 -6.95
N ARG A 46 -5.78 23.46 -5.67
CA ARG A 46 -6.76 22.60 -4.98
C ARG A 46 -8.15 22.75 -5.59
N GLU A 47 -8.58 23.99 -5.84
CA GLU A 47 -9.88 24.25 -6.46
C GLU A 47 -9.92 23.69 -7.89
N PHE A 48 -8.87 23.88 -8.67
CA PHE A 48 -8.77 23.28 -10.01
C PHE A 48 -8.81 21.75 -9.97
N ALA A 49 -8.10 21.13 -9.05
CA ALA A 49 -8.17 19.68 -8.85
C ALA A 49 -9.58 19.19 -8.45
N ASN A 50 -10.29 19.97 -7.63
CA ASN A 50 -11.67 19.69 -7.26
C ASN A 50 -12.60 19.73 -8.48
N GLN A 51 -12.45 20.74 -9.35
CA GLN A 51 -13.23 20.86 -10.60
C GLN A 51 -12.97 19.68 -11.54
N ILE A 52 -11.70 19.27 -11.71
CA ILE A 52 -11.34 18.08 -12.52
C ILE A 52 -12.02 16.83 -11.96
N LYS A 53 -11.94 16.60 -10.65
CA LYS A 53 -12.56 15.43 -10.02
C LYS A 53 -14.09 15.46 -10.13
N THR A 54 -14.70 16.60 -9.94
CA THR A 54 -16.15 16.78 -10.09
C THR A 54 -16.60 16.47 -11.51
N HIS A 55 -15.88 16.98 -12.51
CA HIS A 55 -16.13 16.69 -13.91
C HIS A 55 -15.97 15.18 -14.20
N THR A 56 -14.88 14.60 -13.73
CA THR A 56 -14.60 13.16 -13.93
C THR A 56 -15.71 12.29 -13.32
N MET A 57 -16.14 12.60 -12.10
CA MET A 57 -17.22 11.84 -11.44
C MET A 57 -18.56 11.99 -12.13
N ALA A 58 -18.86 13.18 -12.67
CA ALA A 58 -20.09 13.43 -13.41
C ALA A 58 -20.15 12.70 -14.78
N ASN A 59 -19.01 12.25 -15.30
CA ASN A 59 -18.89 11.56 -16.61
C ASN A 59 -18.13 10.22 -16.46
N LEU A 60 -18.18 9.60 -15.28
CA LEU A 60 -17.36 8.42 -14.99
C LEU A 60 -17.68 7.22 -15.88
N ASP A 61 -18.94 6.99 -16.17
CA ASP A 61 -19.43 5.96 -17.09
C ASP A 61 -18.82 6.11 -18.48
N THR A 62 -18.82 7.32 -19.02
CA THR A 62 -18.22 7.64 -20.32
C THR A 62 -16.71 7.35 -20.33
N TYR A 63 -16.00 7.78 -19.28
CA TYR A 63 -14.56 7.55 -19.18
C TYR A 63 -14.20 6.08 -18.98
N LEU A 64 -15.00 5.32 -18.24
CA LEU A 64 -14.78 3.87 -18.08
C LEU A 64 -14.98 3.12 -19.41
N LEU A 65 -16.02 3.45 -20.17
CA LEU A 65 -16.25 2.85 -21.48
C LEU A 65 -15.15 3.22 -22.50
N GLU A 66 -14.67 4.46 -22.47
CA GLU A 66 -13.56 4.90 -23.30
C GLU A 66 -12.25 4.18 -22.93
N PHE A 67 -11.96 4.07 -21.63
CA PHE A 67 -10.80 3.33 -21.12
C PHE A 67 -10.85 1.86 -21.58
N GLU A 68 -11.96 1.17 -21.34
CA GLU A 68 -12.14 -0.23 -21.73
C GLU A 68 -11.91 -0.41 -23.23
N LYS A 69 -12.54 0.42 -24.06
CA LYS A 69 -12.39 0.39 -25.52
C LYS A 69 -10.94 0.56 -25.96
N ASN A 70 -10.23 1.53 -25.41
CA ASN A 70 -8.86 1.84 -25.79
C ASN A 70 -7.85 0.82 -25.25
N ALA A 71 -8.03 0.36 -24.02
CA ALA A 71 -7.23 -0.69 -23.40
C ALA A 71 -7.36 -2.02 -24.17
N THR A 72 -8.59 -2.40 -24.52
CA THR A 72 -8.86 -3.63 -25.28
C THR A 72 -8.23 -3.60 -26.67
N LYS A 73 -8.23 -2.45 -27.37
CA LYS A 73 -7.52 -2.30 -28.66
C LYS A 73 -6.01 -2.54 -28.55
N LYS A 74 -5.44 -2.33 -27.37
CA LYS A 74 -4.01 -2.58 -27.08
C LYS A 74 -3.74 -3.99 -26.54
N GLY A 75 -4.76 -4.86 -26.50
CA GLY A 75 -4.64 -6.23 -26.00
C GLY A 75 -4.72 -6.36 -24.49
N ILE A 76 -5.09 -5.30 -23.76
CA ILE A 76 -5.30 -5.31 -22.32
C ILE A 76 -6.71 -5.86 -22.05
N LYS A 77 -6.80 -6.78 -21.10
CA LYS A 77 -8.09 -7.28 -20.61
C LYS A 77 -8.57 -6.37 -19.48
N VAL A 78 -9.76 -5.83 -19.61
CA VAL A 78 -10.40 -5.00 -18.58
C VAL A 78 -11.46 -5.85 -17.88
N HIS A 79 -11.46 -5.81 -16.55
CA HIS A 79 -12.41 -6.52 -15.72
C HIS A 79 -13.11 -5.53 -14.79
N PHE A 80 -14.39 -5.72 -14.57
CA PHE A 80 -15.16 -4.98 -13.58
C PHE A 80 -15.57 -5.95 -12.47
N ALA A 81 -15.42 -5.52 -11.23
CA ALA A 81 -15.85 -6.28 -10.07
C ALA A 81 -16.92 -5.50 -9.31
N PHE A 82 -17.98 -6.16 -8.92
CA PHE A 82 -19.07 -5.55 -8.19
C PHE A 82 -18.73 -5.35 -6.70
N ASP A 83 -17.97 -6.29 -6.14
CA ASP A 83 -17.57 -6.25 -4.73
C ASP A 83 -16.17 -6.82 -4.52
N ALA A 84 -15.73 -6.82 -3.26
CA ALA A 84 -14.42 -7.32 -2.86
C ALA A 84 -14.22 -8.81 -3.15
N LEU A 85 -15.26 -9.62 -3.02
CA LEU A 85 -15.17 -11.05 -3.28
C LEU A 85 -14.97 -11.33 -4.76
N GLU A 86 -15.77 -10.71 -5.62
CA GLU A 86 -15.62 -10.83 -7.08
C GLU A 86 -14.27 -10.30 -7.55
N HIS A 87 -13.80 -9.15 -7.01
CA HIS A 87 -12.46 -8.64 -7.27
C HIS A 87 -11.39 -9.70 -6.97
N ASN A 88 -11.42 -10.29 -5.79
CA ASN A 88 -10.44 -11.28 -5.38
C ASN A 88 -10.52 -12.56 -6.23
N GLN A 89 -11.72 -12.99 -6.61
CA GLN A 89 -11.92 -14.14 -7.49
C GLN A 89 -11.35 -13.89 -8.89
N ILE A 90 -11.59 -12.71 -9.48
CA ILE A 90 -11.03 -12.33 -10.79
C ILE A 90 -9.50 -12.35 -10.75
N VAL A 91 -8.91 -11.69 -9.75
CA VAL A 91 -7.45 -11.66 -9.59
C VAL A 91 -6.88 -13.07 -9.43
N ALA A 92 -7.45 -13.88 -8.55
CA ALA A 92 -7.00 -15.25 -8.31
C ALA A 92 -7.12 -16.13 -9.56
N GLN A 93 -8.21 -15.99 -10.32
CA GLN A 93 -8.39 -16.72 -11.57
C GLN A 93 -7.32 -16.37 -12.60
N ILE A 94 -7.03 -15.08 -12.79
CA ILE A 94 -5.99 -14.61 -13.72
C ILE A 94 -4.62 -15.20 -13.31
N LEU A 95 -4.27 -15.14 -12.03
CA LEU A 95 -3.00 -15.66 -11.52
C LEU A 95 -2.91 -17.18 -11.70
N LYS A 96 -3.98 -17.91 -11.40
CA LYS A 96 -4.07 -19.36 -11.56
C LYS A 96 -3.93 -19.80 -13.02
N GLU A 97 -4.62 -19.13 -13.94
CA GLU A 97 -4.53 -19.40 -15.38
C GLU A 97 -3.11 -19.20 -15.94
N LYS A 98 -2.32 -18.34 -15.30
CA LYS A 98 -0.92 -18.07 -15.64
C LYS A 98 0.08 -18.94 -14.87
N GLY A 99 -0.37 -19.80 -13.98
CA GLY A 99 0.49 -20.64 -13.15
C GLY A 99 1.33 -19.85 -12.14
N VAL A 100 0.84 -18.68 -11.70
CA VAL A 100 1.54 -17.80 -10.76
C VAL A 100 1.48 -18.40 -9.37
N THR A 101 2.65 -18.55 -8.75
CA THR A 101 2.79 -18.99 -7.36
C THR A 101 3.41 -17.92 -6.47
N LYS A 102 4.05 -16.88 -7.06
CA LYS A 102 4.60 -15.74 -6.35
C LYS A 102 4.23 -14.43 -7.06
N LEU A 103 3.68 -13.49 -6.31
CA LEU A 103 3.26 -12.17 -6.75
C LEU A 103 4.00 -11.09 -5.96
N VAL A 104 4.55 -10.09 -6.65
CA VAL A 104 5.01 -8.83 -6.00
C VAL A 104 3.92 -7.77 -6.14
N LYS A 105 3.62 -7.07 -5.06
CA LYS A 105 2.54 -6.08 -5.00
C LYS A 105 3.06 -4.72 -4.54
N SER A 106 2.79 -3.68 -5.32
CA SER A 106 2.98 -2.31 -4.85
C SER A 106 1.82 -1.88 -3.96
N LYS A 107 2.01 -0.80 -3.22
CA LYS A 107 0.97 -0.27 -2.32
C LYS A 107 -0.36 -0.08 -3.05
N SER A 108 -1.41 -0.68 -2.48
CA SER A 108 -2.79 -0.54 -2.95
C SER A 108 -3.78 -0.66 -1.80
N MET A 109 -4.37 0.46 -1.39
CA MET A 109 -5.39 0.44 -0.34
C MET A 109 -6.63 -0.34 -0.75
N LEU A 110 -6.99 -0.34 -2.03
CA LEU A 110 -8.09 -1.16 -2.54
C LEU A 110 -7.87 -2.65 -2.22
N THR A 111 -6.67 -3.18 -2.48
CA THR A 111 -6.38 -4.59 -2.23
C THR A 111 -6.31 -4.92 -0.73
N GLU A 112 -5.91 -3.96 0.11
CA GLU A 112 -5.97 -4.09 1.57
C GLU A 112 -7.43 -4.16 2.07
N GLU A 113 -8.29 -3.27 1.62
CA GLU A 113 -9.71 -3.24 1.96
C GLU A 113 -10.44 -4.50 1.48
N CYS A 114 -10.05 -5.05 0.32
CA CYS A 114 -10.57 -6.31 -0.20
C CYS A 114 -9.97 -7.55 0.48
N HIS A 115 -9.01 -7.41 1.39
CA HIS A 115 -8.27 -8.52 2.00
C HIS A 115 -7.66 -9.49 0.97
N LEU A 116 -7.06 -8.94 -0.11
CA LEU A 116 -6.54 -9.73 -1.21
C LEU A 116 -5.37 -10.63 -0.80
N ASN A 117 -4.41 -10.12 0.02
CA ASN A 117 -3.25 -10.92 0.44
C ASN A 117 -3.66 -12.23 1.12
N PRO A 118 -4.43 -12.23 2.21
CA PRO A 118 -4.84 -13.48 2.86
C PRO A 118 -5.72 -14.35 1.95
N TYR A 119 -6.48 -13.76 1.02
CA TYR A 119 -7.26 -14.53 0.05
C TYR A 119 -6.36 -15.32 -0.89
N LEU A 120 -5.31 -14.72 -1.45
CA LEU A 120 -4.37 -15.38 -2.36
C LEU A 120 -3.47 -16.37 -1.63
N GLU A 121 -3.00 -16.03 -0.43
CA GLU A 121 -2.19 -16.93 0.42
C GLU A 121 -2.93 -18.23 0.78
N ASN A 122 -4.23 -18.14 1.06
CA ASN A 122 -5.08 -19.33 1.27
C ASN A 122 -5.21 -20.21 0.02
N LEU A 123 -4.92 -19.66 -1.16
CA LEU A 123 -4.88 -20.41 -2.44
C LEU A 123 -3.47 -20.89 -2.80
N GLY A 124 -2.49 -20.69 -1.93
CA GLY A 124 -1.10 -21.11 -2.13
C GLY A 124 -0.27 -20.16 -3.01
N ILE A 125 -0.72 -18.91 -3.19
CA ILE A 125 0.03 -17.87 -3.91
C ILE A 125 0.73 -16.99 -2.88
N GLU A 126 2.05 -16.95 -2.91
CA GLU A 126 2.87 -16.06 -2.08
C GLU A 126 2.72 -14.61 -2.55
N VAL A 127 2.37 -13.70 -1.64
CA VAL A 127 2.22 -12.27 -1.92
C VAL A 127 3.29 -11.48 -1.18
N ILE A 128 4.12 -10.73 -1.92
CA ILE A 128 5.20 -9.92 -1.36
C ILE A 128 4.86 -8.44 -1.55
N ASP A 129 4.62 -7.74 -0.45
CA ASP A 129 4.47 -6.30 -0.44
C ASP A 129 5.83 -5.62 -0.67
N THR A 130 5.90 -4.70 -1.63
CA THR A 130 7.16 -4.05 -2.06
C THR A 130 7.32 -2.61 -1.59
N ASP A 131 6.25 -1.97 -1.10
CA ASP A 131 6.35 -0.72 -0.36
C ASP A 131 7.00 -0.99 1.01
N LEU A 132 7.96 -0.15 1.40
CA LEU A 132 8.72 -0.38 2.63
C LEU A 132 7.83 -0.44 3.88
N GLY A 133 6.86 0.46 3.99
CA GLY A 133 5.95 0.50 5.14
C GLY A 133 5.02 -0.72 5.19
N GLU A 134 4.49 -1.14 4.04
CA GLU A 134 3.66 -2.35 3.94
C GLU A 134 4.50 -3.61 4.18
N ARG A 135 5.73 -3.68 3.65
CA ARG A 135 6.61 -4.82 3.90
C ARG A 135 6.94 -4.98 5.39
N ILE A 136 7.18 -3.89 6.11
CA ILE A 136 7.43 -3.93 7.55
C ILE A 136 6.23 -4.54 8.30
N VAL A 137 5.02 -4.05 8.05
CA VAL A 137 3.83 -4.58 8.73
C VAL A 137 3.49 -6.00 8.28
N GLN A 138 3.76 -6.35 7.02
CA GLN A 138 3.63 -7.71 6.52
C GLN A 138 4.55 -8.69 7.26
N LEU A 139 5.84 -8.36 7.43
CA LEU A 139 6.80 -9.18 8.18
C LEU A 139 6.36 -9.38 9.64
N ARG A 140 5.69 -8.40 10.23
CA ARG A 140 5.14 -8.45 11.58
C ARG A 140 3.77 -9.13 11.68
N ASN A 141 3.19 -9.50 10.54
CA ASN A 141 1.81 -10.00 10.46
C ASN A 141 0.80 -9.04 11.13
N GLU A 142 0.98 -7.75 10.90
CA GLU A 142 0.13 -6.66 11.41
C GLU A 142 -0.61 -5.97 10.25
N PRO A 143 -1.83 -5.47 10.46
CA PRO A 143 -2.48 -4.61 9.48
C PRO A 143 -1.80 -3.23 9.41
N PRO A 144 -1.90 -2.52 8.28
CA PRO A 144 -1.41 -1.15 8.19
C PRO A 144 -2.15 -0.24 9.17
N SER A 145 -1.42 0.59 9.92
CA SER A 145 -2.00 1.50 10.93
C SER A 145 -2.44 2.85 10.35
N HIS A 146 -2.03 3.16 9.14
CA HIS A 146 -2.33 4.42 8.47
C HIS A 146 -2.33 4.23 6.94
N ILE A 147 -3.26 4.89 6.25
CA ILE A 147 -3.48 4.74 4.80
C ILE A 147 -2.25 5.15 3.95
N VAL A 148 -1.51 6.17 4.37
CA VAL A 148 -0.32 6.67 3.64
C VAL A 148 0.98 6.15 4.24
N LEU A 149 1.03 5.98 5.56
CA LEU A 149 2.22 5.61 6.32
C LEU A 149 1.94 4.33 7.14
N PRO A 150 1.90 3.15 6.51
CA PRO A 150 1.42 1.91 7.14
C PRO A 150 2.10 1.57 8.48
N ALA A 151 3.39 1.85 8.58
CA ALA A 151 4.23 1.53 9.74
C ALA A 151 4.49 2.73 10.67
N ILE A 152 3.69 3.82 10.61
CA ILE A 152 3.96 5.05 11.41
C ILE A 152 3.90 4.82 12.93
N HIS A 153 3.26 3.76 13.38
CA HIS A 153 3.17 3.37 14.78
C HIS A 153 4.44 2.69 15.32
N LEU A 154 5.42 2.41 14.43
CA LEU A 154 6.67 1.74 14.80
C LEU A 154 7.82 2.73 14.93
N LYS A 155 8.61 2.56 16.00
CA LYS A 155 9.92 3.24 16.17
C LYS A 155 10.96 2.57 15.29
N LYS A 156 12.08 3.26 15.03
CA LYS A 156 13.21 2.69 14.27
C LYS A 156 13.77 1.42 14.92
N SER A 157 13.76 1.34 16.25
CA SER A 157 14.13 0.14 16.99
C SER A 157 13.22 -1.04 16.67
N ASP A 158 11.88 -0.83 16.64
CA ASP A 158 10.93 -1.89 16.31
C ASP A 158 11.17 -2.44 14.90
N VAL A 159 11.51 -1.55 13.94
CA VAL A 159 11.85 -1.96 12.57
C VAL A 159 13.18 -2.71 12.54
N SER A 160 14.20 -2.26 13.30
CA SER A 160 15.47 -2.96 13.42
C SER A 160 15.28 -4.39 13.95
N ASP A 161 14.51 -4.55 15.03
CA ASP A 161 14.22 -5.85 15.61
C ASP A 161 13.50 -6.77 14.61
N THR A 162 12.50 -6.23 13.90
CA THR A 162 11.79 -6.97 12.86
C THR A 162 12.72 -7.41 11.73
N PHE A 163 13.62 -6.55 11.28
CA PHE A 163 14.55 -6.88 10.20
C PHE A 163 15.66 -7.83 10.66
N HIS A 164 16.08 -7.73 11.93
CA HIS A 164 16.99 -8.72 12.50
C HIS A 164 16.36 -10.11 12.47
N GLU A 165 15.12 -10.23 12.94
CA GLU A 165 14.38 -11.50 13.00
C GLU A 165 14.11 -12.10 11.62
N HIS A 166 13.67 -11.29 10.64
CA HIS A 166 13.18 -11.78 9.36
C HIS A 166 14.18 -11.67 8.19
N LEU A 167 15.12 -10.74 8.27
CA LEU A 167 16.09 -10.47 7.19
C LEU A 167 17.55 -10.74 7.60
N GLY A 168 17.78 -11.11 8.87
CA GLY A 168 19.13 -11.40 9.38
C GLY A 168 20.05 -10.17 9.44
N THR A 169 19.49 -8.98 9.65
CA THR A 169 20.28 -7.75 9.82
C THR A 169 21.01 -7.72 11.15
N GLU A 170 21.98 -6.83 11.29
CA GLU A 170 22.73 -6.62 12.55
C GLU A 170 21.79 -6.19 13.68
N GLU A 171 21.87 -6.87 14.82
CA GLU A 171 21.04 -6.58 15.99
C GLU A 171 21.32 -5.16 16.53
N GLY A 172 20.26 -4.42 16.83
CA GLY A 172 20.36 -3.05 17.39
C GLY A 172 20.83 -1.98 16.40
N ASN A 173 21.05 -2.30 15.15
CA ASN A 173 21.36 -1.30 14.13
C ASN A 173 20.08 -0.69 13.54
N TYR A 174 19.70 0.49 14.05
CA TYR A 174 18.51 1.23 13.61
C TYR A 174 18.82 2.44 12.73
N ASP A 175 19.98 2.43 12.02
CA ASP A 175 20.26 3.42 10.97
C ASP A 175 19.27 3.25 9.80
N PRO A 176 18.49 4.31 9.43
CA PRO A 176 17.46 4.18 8.40
C PRO A 176 18.02 3.84 7.02
N THR A 177 19.24 4.27 6.72
CA THR A 177 19.88 3.99 5.44
C THR A 177 20.30 2.52 5.35
N TYR A 178 20.84 1.99 6.44
CA TYR A 178 21.17 0.57 6.56
C TYR A 178 19.93 -0.30 6.40
N LEU A 179 18.87 -0.04 7.18
CA LEU A 179 17.62 -0.80 7.14
C LEU A 179 16.95 -0.74 5.75
N THR A 180 16.92 0.43 5.11
CA THR A 180 16.38 0.57 3.75
C THR A 180 17.17 -0.24 2.73
N ARG A 181 18.50 -0.27 2.85
CA ARG A 181 19.35 -1.08 1.96
C ARG A 181 19.15 -2.57 2.19
N ALA A 182 19.00 -3.01 3.43
CA ALA A 182 18.70 -4.40 3.76
C ALA A 182 17.36 -4.86 3.17
N ALA A 183 16.29 -4.08 3.35
CA ALA A 183 14.99 -4.36 2.74
C ALA A 183 15.07 -4.42 1.21
N ARG A 184 15.81 -3.49 0.58
CA ARG A 184 16.01 -3.48 -0.87
C ARG A 184 16.77 -4.71 -1.36
N ALA A 185 17.79 -5.15 -0.63
CA ALA A 185 18.55 -6.35 -0.96
C ALA A 185 17.68 -7.61 -0.86
N ALA A 186 16.88 -7.74 0.21
CA ALA A 186 15.95 -8.84 0.40
C ALA A 186 14.88 -8.91 -0.71
N LEU A 187 14.27 -7.78 -1.05
CA LEU A 187 13.25 -7.70 -2.10
C LEU A 187 13.81 -7.95 -3.51
N ARG A 188 15.12 -7.86 -3.71
CA ARG A 188 15.71 -8.04 -5.05
C ARG A 188 15.43 -9.42 -5.63
N GLU A 189 15.55 -10.47 -4.82
CA GLU A 189 15.27 -11.84 -5.23
C GLU A 189 13.79 -12.03 -5.53
N ASP A 190 12.92 -11.46 -4.70
CA ASP A 190 11.47 -11.51 -4.91
C ASP A 190 11.06 -10.87 -6.24
N PHE A 191 11.65 -9.72 -6.59
CA PHE A 191 11.42 -9.08 -7.89
C PHE A 191 11.90 -9.91 -9.08
N LEU A 192 12.99 -10.68 -8.92
CA LEU A 192 13.55 -11.50 -10.00
C LEU A 192 12.81 -12.83 -10.18
N THR A 193 12.19 -13.34 -9.12
CA THR A 193 11.54 -14.67 -9.13
C THR A 193 10.02 -14.61 -9.22
N ALA A 194 9.40 -13.46 -8.97
CA ALA A 194 7.96 -13.31 -9.10
C ALA A 194 7.50 -13.48 -10.55
N GLN A 195 6.41 -14.21 -10.73
CA GLN A 195 5.81 -14.44 -12.05
C GLN A 195 4.78 -13.37 -12.41
N ALA A 196 4.32 -12.57 -11.45
CA ALA A 196 3.38 -11.48 -11.68
C ALA A 196 3.69 -10.27 -10.77
N GLY A 197 3.28 -9.09 -11.25
CA GLY A 197 3.27 -7.85 -10.48
C GLY A 197 1.87 -7.26 -10.43
N LEU A 198 1.44 -6.80 -9.25
CA LEU A 198 0.21 -6.08 -9.06
C LEU A 198 0.50 -4.65 -8.60
N THR A 199 -0.12 -3.68 -9.26
CA THR A 199 0.05 -2.27 -8.92
C THR A 199 -1.30 -1.59 -8.74
N GLY A 200 -1.42 -0.70 -7.76
CA GLY A 200 -2.51 0.24 -7.67
C GLY A 200 -2.29 1.43 -8.61
N VAL A 201 -3.38 2.13 -8.99
CA VAL A 201 -3.30 3.36 -9.80
C VAL A 201 -4.00 4.51 -9.09
N ASN A 202 -3.37 5.69 -9.09
CA ASN A 202 -4.00 6.93 -8.64
C ASN A 202 -4.73 7.64 -9.79
N PHE A 203 -4.24 7.45 -11.02
CA PHE A 203 -4.78 8.07 -12.23
C PHE A 203 -4.73 7.08 -13.39
N ALA A 204 -5.78 7.04 -14.20
CA ALA A 204 -5.84 6.32 -15.45
C ALA A 204 -6.05 7.29 -16.61
N ILE A 205 -5.46 6.99 -17.77
CA ILE A 205 -5.62 7.79 -18.98
C ILE A 205 -6.61 7.05 -19.89
N ALA A 206 -7.80 7.61 -20.08
CA ALA A 206 -8.83 6.97 -20.88
C ALA A 206 -8.59 7.08 -22.39
N GLN A 207 -7.91 8.13 -22.85
CA GLN A 207 -7.79 8.47 -24.28
C GLN A 207 -6.67 7.76 -25.04
N THR A 208 -5.71 7.12 -24.34
CA THR A 208 -4.54 6.54 -25.04
C THR A 208 -4.38 5.05 -24.81
#